data_df67b47341a042716a39863b7ca2b3a0
#
_entry.id   df67b47341a042716a39863b7ca2b3a0
#
_cell.length_a   1.000
_cell.length_b   1.000
_cell.length_c   1.000
_cell.angle_alpha   90.00
_cell.angle_beta   90.00
_cell.angle_gamma   90.00
#
_symmetry.space_group_name_H-M   'P 1'
#
loop_
_entity.id
_entity.type
_entity.pdbx_description
1 polymer ?
#
loop_
_entity_poly.entity_id
_entity_poly.type
_entity_poly.pdbx_seq_one_letter_code
_entity_poly.pdbx_strand_id
1 'polypeptide(L)'
;MSFPRSVGQLPLYYNHKSTGRPGTEGVDPGSVFWSHYGDEKNSTLYPFGYGLSYSKFEYSKLQLNKTEMTKNSSIKASFTIKNTGKVKGKEIVQLYIQDPFASATRPVKELKGFKAIELEPGATQEVSFTLTESDLKFYSANQKWEAEPGTYHVFIGTDSTSKEKMTFELN
;
A
#
# COMPACT_ATOMS: atom_id res chain seq x y z
N MET A 1 -12.73 3.55 -0.84
CA MET A 1 -13.02 4.88 -0.25
C MET A 1 -12.42 4.89 1.14
N SER A 2 -11.87 6.02 1.60
CA SER A 2 -11.51 6.22 3.01
C SER A 2 -12.67 6.88 3.73
N PHE A 3 -12.92 6.52 4.98
CA PHE A 3 -13.98 7.12 5.78
C PHE A 3 -13.39 8.02 6.86
N PRO A 4 -13.84 9.27 7.00
CA PRO A 4 -13.39 10.17 8.04
C PRO A 4 -13.93 9.74 9.41
N ARG A 5 -13.29 10.23 10.49
CA ARG A 5 -13.74 10.06 11.87
C ARG A 5 -14.87 11.01 12.23
N SER A 6 -14.86 12.19 11.66
CA SER A 6 -15.88 13.22 11.85
C SER A 6 -16.19 13.95 10.55
N VAL A 7 -17.34 14.61 10.52
CA VAL A 7 -17.77 15.41 9.36
C VAL A 7 -16.85 16.60 9.11
N GLY A 8 -16.18 17.11 10.16
CA GLY A 8 -15.27 18.25 10.07
C GLY A 8 -13.88 17.91 9.53
N GLN A 9 -13.54 16.65 9.33
CA GLN A 9 -12.25 16.30 8.73
C GLN A 9 -12.19 16.67 7.26
N LEU A 10 -11.05 17.19 6.82
CA LEU A 10 -10.73 17.37 5.40
C LEU A 10 -10.79 16.04 4.65
N PRO A 11 -11.06 16.06 3.33
CA PRO A 11 -11.06 14.83 2.53
C PRO A 11 -9.77 14.03 2.69
N LEU A 12 -9.90 12.74 3.02
CA LEU A 12 -8.80 11.83 3.29
C LEU A 12 -8.61 10.87 2.10
N TYR A 13 -7.51 11.08 1.38
CA TYR A 13 -7.12 10.24 0.24
C TYR A 13 -5.99 9.30 0.66
N TYR A 14 -6.13 7.99 0.40
CA TYR A 14 -5.07 7.02 0.67
C TYR A 14 -3.83 7.26 -0.20
N ASN A 15 -4.04 7.80 -1.39
CA ASN A 15 -3.02 8.13 -2.37
C ASN A 15 -2.65 9.62 -2.38
N HIS A 16 -2.71 10.27 -1.21
CA HIS A 16 -2.30 11.66 -1.09
C HIS A 16 -0.79 11.81 -1.42
N LYS A 17 -0.41 13.01 -1.79
CA LYS A 17 0.99 13.34 -2.07
C LYS A 17 1.80 13.42 -0.78
N SER A 18 3.10 13.10 -0.85
CA SER A 18 4.02 13.38 0.25
C SER A 18 4.10 14.89 0.48
N THR A 19 4.08 15.31 1.74
CA THR A 19 4.19 16.70 2.15
C THR A 19 5.36 16.89 3.09
N GLY A 20 5.90 18.11 3.19
CA GLY A 20 6.95 18.46 4.15
C GLY A 20 6.48 18.46 5.61
N ARG A 21 5.16 18.33 5.85
CA ARG A 21 4.55 18.33 7.19
C ARG A 21 3.52 17.21 7.29
N PRO A 22 3.95 15.94 7.23
CA PRO A 22 3.01 14.83 7.33
C PRO A 22 2.39 14.81 8.72
N GLY A 23 1.06 14.73 8.76
CA GLY A 23 0.30 14.53 10.00
C GLY A 23 0.39 13.08 10.45
N THR A 24 1.54 12.65 10.95
CA THR A 24 1.75 11.28 11.43
C THR A 24 1.36 11.16 12.90
N GLU A 25 0.62 10.10 13.25
CA GLU A 25 0.40 9.74 14.66
C GLU A 25 1.75 9.46 15.32
N GLY A 26 1.96 10.00 16.53
CA GLY A 26 3.20 9.83 17.30
C GLY A 26 4.22 10.94 17.13
N VAL A 27 3.95 11.98 16.36
CA VAL A 27 4.72 13.22 16.40
C VAL A 27 4.37 13.97 17.69
N ASP A 28 5.38 14.53 18.37
CA ASP A 28 5.20 15.33 19.57
C ASP A 28 4.10 16.39 19.35
N PRO A 29 3.02 16.38 20.16
CA PRO A 29 1.96 17.38 20.07
C PRO A 29 2.45 18.83 20.22
N GLY A 30 3.62 19.03 20.85
CA GLY A 30 4.27 20.34 20.95
C GLY A 30 5.01 20.78 19.70
N SER A 31 5.14 19.92 18.68
CA SER A 31 5.78 20.30 17.43
C SER A 31 4.87 21.20 16.61
N VAL A 32 5.26 22.44 16.45
CA VAL A 32 4.55 23.45 15.63
C VAL A 32 4.66 23.20 14.13
N PHE A 33 5.39 22.16 13.71
CA PHE A 33 5.72 21.89 12.31
C PHE A 33 4.87 20.78 11.65
N TRP A 34 3.87 20.27 12.32
CA TRP A 34 2.96 19.27 11.73
C TRP A 34 1.51 19.75 11.74
N SER A 35 0.73 19.36 10.75
CA SER A 35 -0.69 19.70 10.65
C SER A 35 -1.53 18.65 11.38
N HIS A 36 -2.35 19.08 12.33
CA HIS A 36 -3.21 18.20 13.12
C HIS A 36 -4.51 18.92 13.54
N TYR A 37 -5.51 18.12 13.87
CA TYR A 37 -6.72 18.59 14.53
C TYR A 37 -6.47 18.71 16.04
N GLY A 38 -7.13 19.67 16.70
CA GLY A 38 -6.99 19.85 18.14
C GLY A 38 -7.72 18.79 18.97
N ASP A 39 -8.78 18.20 18.42
CA ASP A 39 -9.74 17.36 19.11
C ASP A 39 -9.95 15.97 18.43
N GLU A 40 -9.35 15.72 17.29
CA GLU A 40 -9.49 14.46 16.56
C GLU A 40 -8.15 14.02 15.96
N LYS A 41 -8.02 12.73 15.67
CA LYS A 41 -6.84 12.17 14.99
C LYS A 41 -6.86 12.50 13.50
N ASN A 42 -5.68 12.67 12.93
CA ASN A 42 -5.53 12.86 11.48
C ASN A 42 -5.86 11.61 10.66
N SER A 43 -5.80 10.42 11.26
CA SER A 43 -6.05 9.16 10.58
C SER A 43 -7.53 8.99 10.19
N THR A 44 -7.78 8.15 9.19
CA THR A 44 -9.13 7.72 8.83
C THR A 44 -9.78 6.88 9.93
N LEU A 45 -11.12 6.85 9.97
CA LEU A 45 -11.85 5.85 10.76
C LEU A 45 -11.68 4.46 10.12
N TYR A 46 -11.94 4.37 8.81
CA TYR A 46 -11.67 3.19 8.00
C TYR A 46 -10.81 3.59 6.81
N PRO A 47 -9.61 3.00 6.66
CA PRO A 47 -8.74 3.30 5.52
C PRO A 47 -9.31 2.76 4.21
N PHE A 48 -8.76 3.22 3.10
CA PHE A 48 -9.07 2.65 1.79
C PHE A 48 -8.69 1.15 1.76
N GLY A 49 -9.59 0.33 1.23
CA GLY A 49 -9.42 -1.11 1.17
C GLY A 49 -9.83 -1.87 2.43
N TYR A 50 -10.12 -1.18 3.53
CA TYR A 50 -10.59 -1.82 4.76
C TYR A 50 -11.87 -2.62 4.52
N GLY A 51 -11.92 -3.82 5.09
CA GLY A 51 -13.06 -4.70 5.08
C GLY A 51 -13.13 -5.56 6.34
N LEU A 52 -14.24 -6.25 6.51
CA LEU A 52 -14.47 -7.17 7.61
C LEU A 52 -14.60 -8.60 7.06
N SER A 53 -14.10 -9.56 7.82
CA SER A 53 -14.30 -10.99 7.56
C SER A 53 -14.81 -11.68 8.82
N TYR A 54 -15.57 -12.75 8.66
CA TYR A 54 -15.95 -13.64 9.77
C TYR A 54 -14.81 -14.55 10.22
N SER A 55 -13.69 -14.53 9.49
CA SER A 55 -12.48 -15.28 9.82
C SER A 55 -11.29 -14.37 10.05
N LYS A 56 -10.16 -14.95 10.46
CA LYS A 56 -8.90 -14.25 10.66
C LYS A 56 -7.87 -14.80 9.70
N PHE A 57 -7.04 -13.92 9.15
CA PHE A 57 -5.99 -14.27 8.21
C PHE A 57 -4.64 -13.80 8.72
N GLU A 58 -3.64 -14.64 8.54
CA GLU A 58 -2.25 -14.33 8.80
C GLU A 58 -1.47 -14.34 7.48
N TYR A 59 -0.60 -13.36 7.33
CA TYR A 59 0.26 -13.19 6.17
C TYR A 59 1.69 -13.54 6.54
N SER A 60 2.38 -14.33 5.70
CA SER A 60 3.84 -14.46 5.81
C SER A 60 4.51 -13.19 5.33
N LYS A 61 5.83 -13.09 5.57
CA LYS A 61 6.63 -11.99 5.02
C LYS A 61 6.53 -11.95 3.50
N LEU A 62 6.39 -10.74 2.97
CA LEU A 62 6.49 -10.45 1.55
C LEU A 62 7.88 -10.83 1.03
N GLN A 63 7.93 -11.45 -0.14
CA GLN A 63 9.16 -11.82 -0.83
C GLN A 63 9.12 -11.34 -2.28
N LEU A 64 10.26 -10.88 -2.77
CA LEU A 64 10.47 -10.58 -4.19
C LEU A 64 11.40 -11.65 -4.79
N ASN A 65 11.11 -12.09 -6.00
CA ASN A 65 11.97 -13.05 -6.70
C ASN A 65 13.33 -12.46 -7.11
N LYS A 66 13.43 -11.14 -7.15
CA LYS A 66 14.66 -10.38 -7.41
C LYS A 66 14.52 -8.95 -6.89
N THR A 67 15.62 -8.26 -6.68
CA THR A 67 15.67 -6.88 -6.17
C THR A 67 15.96 -5.84 -7.24
N GLU A 68 16.14 -6.28 -8.49
CA GLU A 68 16.41 -5.41 -9.63
C GLU A 68 15.46 -5.74 -10.79
N MET A 69 15.04 -4.71 -11.49
CA MET A 69 14.17 -4.79 -12.64
C MET A 69 14.70 -3.89 -13.77
N THR A 70 14.57 -4.36 -14.98
CA THR A 70 14.77 -3.55 -16.19
C THR A 70 13.43 -3.30 -16.87
N LYS A 71 13.36 -2.34 -17.78
CA LYS A 71 12.13 -1.98 -18.52
C LYS A 71 11.45 -3.15 -19.21
N ASN A 72 12.22 -4.15 -19.64
CA ASN A 72 11.70 -5.33 -20.34
C ASN A 72 11.56 -6.57 -19.46
N SER A 73 11.64 -6.40 -18.13
CA SER A 73 11.52 -7.50 -17.18
C SER A 73 10.35 -7.30 -16.21
N SER A 74 10.11 -8.28 -15.36
CA SER A 74 9.07 -8.21 -14.33
C SER A 74 9.60 -8.65 -12.97
N ILE A 75 8.98 -8.20 -11.91
CA ILE A 75 9.20 -8.67 -10.55
C ILE A 75 7.97 -9.42 -10.07
N LYS A 76 8.18 -10.59 -9.47
CA LYS A 76 7.12 -11.34 -8.78
C LYS A 76 7.21 -11.08 -7.29
N ALA A 77 6.18 -10.47 -6.74
CA ALA A 77 5.96 -10.32 -5.31
C ALA A 77 5.07 -11.46 -4.82
N SER A 78 5.53 -12.24 -3.82
CA SER A 78 4.79 -13.39 -3.31
C SER A 78 4.81 -13.45 -1.79
N PHE A 79 3.80 -14.07 -1.22
CA PHE A 79 3.64 -14.32 0.20
C PHE A 79 2.63 -15.46 0.39
N THR A 80 2.54 -15.96 1.60
CA THR A 80 1.56 -16.98 1.97
C THR A 80 0.49 -16.36 2.87
N ILE A 81 -0.77 -16.71 2.61
CA ILE A 81 -1.91 -16.36 3.46
C ILE A 81 -2.49 -17.63 4.08
N LYS A 82 -2.82 -17.58 5.37
CA LYS A 82 -3.43 -18.67 6.13
C LYS A 82 -4.71 -18.19 6.81
N ASN A 83 -5.77 -18.95 6.70
CA ASN A 83 -6.97 -18.76 7.52
C ASN A 83 -6.73 -19.35 8.92
N THR A 84 -6.57 -18.52 9.93
CA THR A 84 -6.37 -18.92 11.34
C THR A 84 -7.68 -18.87 12.14
N GLY A 85 -8.78 -18.48 11.50
CA GLY A 85 -10.11 -18.49 12.11
C GLY A 85 -10.77 -19.88 12.11
N LYS A 86 -11.99 -19.91 12.61
CA LYS A 86 -12.77 -21.16 12.80
C LYS A 86 -13.77 -21.44 11.68
N VAL A 87 -13.95 -20.49 10.77
CA VAL A 87 -14.91 -20.59 9.67
C VAL A 87 -14.23 -20.31 8.34
N LYS A 88 -14.80 -20.80 7.26
CA LYS A 88 -14.43 -20.42 5.92
C LYS A 88 -14.55 -18.91 5.77
N GLY A 89 -13.56 -18.27 5.18
CA GLY A 89 -13.54 -16.84 5.02
C GLY A 89 -12.95 -16.40 3.69
N LYS A 90 -13.32 -15.19 3.28
CA LYS A 90 -12.80 -14.51 2.10
C LYS A 90 -11.96 -13.31 2.53
N GLU A 91 -10.79 -13.18 1.94
CA GLU A 91 -9.87 -12.07 2.15
C GLU A 91 -9.58 -11.37 0.82
N ILE A 92 -9.50 -10.05 0.85
CA ILE A 92 -9.08 -9.24 -0.29
C ILE A 92 -7.66 -8.74 -0.06
N VAL A 93 -6.73 -9.46 -0.65
CA VAL A 93 -5.32 -9.08 -0.61
C VAL A 93 -5.04 -7.96 -1.60
N GLN A 94 -4.34 -6.93 -1.16
CA GLN A 94 -4.06 -5.72 -1.92
C GLN A 94 -2.56 -5.49 -2.05
N LEU A 95 -2.11 -5.14 -3.25
CA LEU A 95 -0.72 -4.78 -3.54
C LEU A 95 -0.65 -3.29 -3.86
N TYR A 96 0.24 -2.59 -3.17
CA TYR A 96 0.50 -1.17 -3.38
C TYR A 96 1.95 -0.93 -3.76
N ILE A 97 2.18 0.15 -4.50
CA ILE A 97 3.52 0.64 -4.85
C ILE A 97 3.68 2.07 -4.36
N GLN A 98 4.90 2.40 -3.97
CA GLN A 98 5.37 3.75 -3.73
C GLN A 98 6.63 3.99 -4.56
N ASP A 99 6.67 5.12 -5.22
CA ASP A 99 7.85 5.71 -5.84
C ASP A 99 8.25 6.92 -4.98
N PRO A 100 9.29 6.80 -4.12
CA PRO A 100 9.63 7.86 -3.18
C PRO A 100 10.39 9.03 -3.81
N PHE A 101 11.03 8.81 -4.99
CA PHE A 101 11.94 9.79 -5.61
C PHE A 101 11.71 9.90 -7.12
N ALA A 102 10.64 10.56 -7.52
CA ALA A 102 10.32 10.78 -8.92
C ALA A 102 10.49 12.24 -9.34
N SER A 103 10.61 12.49 -10.63
CA SER A 103 10.67 13.84 -11.20
C SER A 103 9.41 14.69 -10.98
N ALA A 104 8.28 14.03 -10.71
CA ALA A 104 7.02 14.66 -10.30
C ALA A 104 6.55 14.07 -8.98
N THR A 105 5.89 14.87 -8.15
CA THR A 105 5.39 14.41 -6.84
C THR A 105 4.44 13.23 -6.98
N ARG A 106 4.82 12.09 -6.43
CA ARG A 106 4.06 10.84 -6.46
C ARG A 106 3.17 10.67 -5.22
N PRO A 107 2.08 9.90 -5.34
CA PRO A 107 1.32 9.45 -4.19
C PRO A 107 2.16 8.64 -3.20
N VAL A 108 1.85 8.75 -1.91
CA VAL A 108 2.50 7.93 -0.87
C VAL A 108 2.27 6.43 -1.05
N LYS A 109 1.18 6.05 -1.72
CA LYS A 109 0.87 4.68 -2.15
C LYS A 109 -0.10 4.70 -3.33
N GLU A 110 0.04 3.73 -4.22
CA GLU A 110 -0.90 3.47 -5.31
C GLU A 110 -1.26 1.98 -5.33
N LEU A 111 -2.56 1.68 -5.32
CA LEU A 111 -3.04 0.31 -5.52
C LEU A 111 -2.76 -0.12 -6.96
N LYS A 112 -1.98 -1.21 -7.13
CA LYS A 112 -1.64 -1.78 -8.44
C LYS A 112 -2.29 -3.13 -8.70
N GLY A 113 -2.77 -3.79 -7.65
CA GLY A 113 -3.46 -5.06 -7.82
C GLY A 113 -4.19 -5.50 -6.57
N PHE A 114 -5.18 -6.36 -6.75
CA PHE A 114 -5.85 -7.05 -5.66
C PHE A 114 -6.29 -8.44 -6.09
N LYS A 115 -6.42 -9.35 -5.11
CA LYS A 115 -6.94 -10.70 -5.31
C LYS A 115 -7.89 -11.08 -4.20
N ALA A 116 -9.02 -11.69 -4.58
CA ALA A 116 -9.94 -12.30 -3.62
C ALA A 116 -9.50 -13.75 -3.38
N ILE A 117 -9.20 -14.08 -2.13
CA ILE A 117 -8.75 -15.41 -1.71
C ILE A 117 -9.78 -15.97 -0.74
N GLU A 118 -10.25 -17.18 -1.00
CA GLU A 118 -11.20 -17.89 -0.15
C GLU A 118 -10.55 -19.12 0.43
N LEU A 119 -10.54 -19.25 1.77
CA LEU A 119 -9.85 -20.33 2.47
C LEU A 119 -10.74 -20.96 3.54
N GLU A 120 -10.70 -22.29 3.59
CA GLU A 120 -11.24 -23.07 4.71
C GLU A 120 -10.42 -22.84 5.99
N PRO A 121 -10.95 -23.14 7.19
CA PRO A 121 -10.21 -23.05 8.44
C PRO A 121 -8.90 -23.84 8.38
N GLY A 122 -7.79 -23.21 8.77
CA GLY A 122 -6.46 -23.79 8.77
C GLY A 122 -5.78 -23.88 7.41
N ALA A 123 -6.50 -23.65 6.31
CA ALA A 123 -5.93 -23.70 4.97
C ALA A 123 -4.94 -22.57 4.71
N THR A 124 -3.95 -22.85 3.88
CA THR A 124 -2.87 -21.92 3.49
C THR A 124 -2.76 -21.88 1.97
N GLN A 125 -2.51 -20.69 1.41
CA GLN A 125 -2.33 -20.50 -0.02
C GLN A 125 -1.20 -19.52 -0.29
N GLU A 126 -0.36 -19.81 -1.28
CA GLU A 126 0.58 -18.86 -1.84
C GLU A 126 -0.17 -17.89 -2.76
N VAL A 127 0.09 -16.60 -2.59
CA VAL A 127 -0.45 -15.52 -3.42
C VAL A 127 0.72 -14.74 -4.02
N SER A 128 0.61 -14.41 -5.29
CA SER A 128 1.65 -13.62 -5.96
C SER A 128 1.05 -12.60 -6.91
N PHE A 129 1.78 -11.52 -7.11
CA PHE A 129 1.53 -10.47 -8.10
C PHE A 129 2.77 -10.31 -8.97
N THR A 130 2.55 -10.06 -10.25
CA THR A 130 3.64 -9.74 -11.18
C THR A 130 3.57 -8.25 -11.48
N LEU A 131 4.68 -7.56 -11.25
CA LEU A 131 4.87 -6.15 -11.55
C LEU A 131 5.73 -6.01 -12.79
N THR A 132 5.29 -5.15 -13.69
CA THR A 132 5.97 -4.81 -14.95
C THR A 132 6.28 -3.31 -14.97
N GLU A 133 7.06 -2.86 -15.92
CA GLU A 133 7.29 -1.42 -16.14
C GLU A 133 5.96 -0.65 -16.27
N SER A 134 4.95 -1.25 -16.90
CA SER A 134 3.65 -0.62 -17.09
C SER A 134 2.98 -0.21 -15.76
N ASP A 135 3.20 -0.98 -14.68
CA ASP A 135 2.64 -0.72 -13.36
C ASP A 135 3.32 0.47 -12.66
N LEU A 136 4.53 0.82 -13.11
CA LEU A 136 5.36 1.89 -12.54
C LEU A 136 5.19 3.22 -13.27
N LYS A 137 4.60 3.22 -14.49
CA LYS A 137 4.48 4.41 -15.32
C LYS A 137 3.62 5.50 -14.68
N PHE A 138 4.02 6.73 -14.94
CA PHE A 138 3.32 7.95 -14.58
C PHE A 138 3.62 9.06 -15.59
N TYR A 139 2.91 10.17 -15.51
CA TYR A 139 3.18 11.33 -16.32
C TYR A 139 4.32 12.13 -15.68
N SER A 140 5.52 12.01 -16.25
CA SER A 140 6.77 12.56 -15.71
C SER A 140 6.92 14.07 -15.95
N ALA A 141 7.94 14.69 -15.37
CA ALA A 141 8.31 16.09 -15.64
C ALA A 141 8.70 16.32 -17.12
N ASN A 142 9.10 15.27 -17.84
CA ASN A 142 9.40 15.31 -19.27
C ASN A 142 8.15 15.34 -20.16
N GLN A 143 6.95 15.43 -19.58
CA GLN A 143 5.67 15.39 -20.27
C GLN A 143 5.44 14.07 -21.03
N LYS A 144 5.91 12.95 -20.48
CA LYS A 144 5.77 11.61 -21.05
C LYS A 144 5.18 10.63 -20.05
N TRP A 145 4.49 9.63 -20.57
CA TRP A 145 4.01 8.50 -19.79
C TRP A 145 5.11 7.44 -19.74
N GLU A 146 5.89 7.44 -18.67
CA GLU A 146 7.08 6.63 -18.51
C GLU A 146 7.29 6.18 -17.07
N ALA A 147 8.11 5.13 -16.87
CA ALA A 147 8.68 4.77 -15.59
C ALA A 147 10.10 5.32 -15.52
N GLU A 148 10.46 5.91 -14.40
CA GLU A 148 11.80 6.44 -14.18
C GLU A 148 12.67 5.42 -13.44
N PRO A 149 13.98 5.32 -13.75
CA PRO A 149 14.92 4.53 -12.96
C PRO A 149 14.98 5.01 -11.52
N GLY A 150 15.08 4.08 -10.58
CA GLY A 150 15.15 4.40 -9.16
C GLY A 150 14.56 3.34 -8.26
N THR A 151 14.47 3.69 -6.98
CA THR A 151 13.99 2.82 -5.90
C THR A 151 12.47 2.81 -5.82
N TYR A 152 11.89 1.63 -5.78
CA TYR A 152 10.46 1.41 -5.60
C TYR A 152 10.19 0.56 -4.35
N HIS A 153 9.11 0.89 -3.64
CA HIS A 153 8.62 0.09 -2.52
C HIS A 153 7.33 -0.64 -2.91
N VAL A 154 7.26 -1.92 -2.57
CA VAL A 154 6.06 -2.77 -2.72
C VAL A 154 5.50 -3.07 -1.35
N PHE A 155 4.20 -2.89 -1.17
CA PHE A 155 3.48 -3.22 0.06
C PHE A 155 2.40 -4.25 -0.24
N ILE A 156 2.18 -5.14 0.72
CA ILE A 156 1.07 -6.10 0.70
C ILE A 156 0.27 -5.95 1.99
N GLY A 157 -1.03 -6.11 1.88
CA GLY A 157 -1.89 -6.16 3.05
C GLY A 157 -3.38 -6.13 2.73
N THR A 158 -4.16 -5.91 3.78
CA THR A 158 -5.63 -5.90 3.75
C THR A 158 -6.20 -4.54 3.38
N ASP A 159 -5.39 -3.48 3.52
CA ASP A 159 -5.79 -2.10 3.26
C ASP A 159 -4.58 -1.18 3.02
N SER A 160 -4.83 0.09 2.77
CA SER A 160 -3.81 1.10 2.45
C SER A 160 -2.86 1.46 3.59
N THR A 161 -3.15 1.08 4.84
CA THR A 161 -2.29 1.36 6.01
C THR A 161 -1.20 0.32 6.21
N SER A 162 -1.19 -0.76 5.43
CA SER A 162 -0.20 -1.84 5.51
C SER A 162 1.22 -1.30 5.45
N LYS A 163 2.06 -1.74 6.40
CA LYS A 163 3.43 -1.21 6.60
C LYS A 163 4.51 -2.15 6.09
N GLU A 164 4.21 -3.45 5.97
CA GLU A 164 5.18 -4.42 5.48
C GLU A 164 5.54 -4.12 4.04
N LYS A 165 6.82 -3.93 3.77
CA LYS A 165 7.31 -3.56 2.46
C LYS A 165 8.59 -4.28 2.08
N MET A 166 8.76 -4.48 0.78
CA MET A 166 10.02 -4.83 0.13
C MET A 166 10.42 -3.73 -0.84
N THR A 167 11.69 -3.68 -1.17
CA THR A 167 12.27 -2.66 -2.05
C THR A 167 12.94 -3.32 -3.26
N PHE A 168 12.82 -2.69 -4.42
CA PHE A 168 13.55 -3.05 -5.62
C PHE A 168 13.98 -1.80 -6.40
N GLU A 169 14.97 -1.98 -7.28
CA GLU A 169 15.48 -0.93 -8.16
C GLU A 169 15.01 -1.18 -9.61
N LEU A 170 14.54 -0.12 -10.27
CA LEU A 170 14.34 -0.10 -11.72
C LEU A 170 15.59 0.52 -12.39
N ASN A 171 16.24 -0.24 -13.29
CA ASN A 171 17.41 0.17 -14.06
C ASN A 171 17.07 0.51 -15.52
#